data_0373b7b49479742dfe21146fddaca232
#
_entry.id   0373b7b49479742dfe21146fddaca232
#
_cell.length_a   1.000
_cell.length_b   1.000
_cell.length_c   1.000
_cell.angle_alpha   90.00
_cell.angle_beta   90.00
_cell.angle_gamma   90.00
#
_symmetry.space_group_name_H-M   'P 1'
#
loop_
_entity.id
_entity.type
_entity.pdbx_description
1 polymer ?
#
loop_
_entity_poly.entity_id
_entity_poly.type
_entity_poly.pdbx_seq_one_letter_code
_entity_poly.pdbx_strand_id
1 'polypeptide(L)'
;SVAYKRMQKIKDLMNWETVRVAVDFGKEHGLKALFLKSKHKLQGLDNDYDYGEWYELTRPSKEELEEQKSTHFSYEPRFSIVIPAYKTPERYLREMLTSIQEQTYGNWEVCVADGSPRGEGVERVLKRFAQEDDRFKYVILGENKGIAGNTNAAMEMASGDYIVLADHDDTLTPDALFSCVQAINQDPDCEVLYSDEDKLDMDGQALF
;
A
#
# COMPACT_ATOMS: atom_id res chain seq x y z
N SER A 1 1.47 11.60 46.25
CA SER A 1 1.56 10.15 46.13
C SER A 1 1.37 9.72 44.67
N VAL A 2 1.94 8.61 44.27
CA VAL A 2 1.89 8.07 42.91
C VAL A 2 0.42 7.90 42.46
N ALA A 3 -0.47 7.52 43.38
CA ALA A 3 -1.90 7.37 43.10
C ALA A 3 -2.59 8.68 42.72
N TYR A 4 -2.22 9.80 43.37
CA TYR A 4 -2.77 11.12 43.07
C TYR A 4 -2.33 11.61 41.68
N LYS A 5 -1.07 11.40 41.28
CA LYS A 5 -0.60 11.74 39.95
C LYS A 5 -1.27 10.90 38.86
N ARG A 6 -1.54 9.59 39.12
CA ARG A 6 -2.31 8.75 38.21
C ARG A 6 -3.77 9.20 38.07
N MET A 7 -4.40 9.59 39.17
CA MET A 7 -5.80 10.06 39.15
C MET A 7 -5.94 11.40 38.41
N GLN A 8 -4.96 12.30 38.56
CA GLN A 8 -4.92 13.56 37.82
C GLN A 8 -4.75 13.31 36.32
N LYS A 9 -3.82 12.42 35.93
CA LYS A 9 -3.61 11.99 34.54
C LYS A 9 -4.90 11.39 33.92
N ILE A 10 -5.66 10.62 34.68
CA ILE A 10 -6.95 10.07 34.22
C ILE A 10 -8.01 11.18 34.03
N LYS A 11 -8.04 12.20 34.92
CA LYS A 11 -8.94 13.34 34.75
C LYS A 11 -8.61 14.20 33.54
N ASP A 12 -7.33 14.39 33.25
CA ASP A 12 -6.86 15.11 32.05
C ASP A 12 -7.20 14.35 30.75
N LEU A 13 -7.17 13.01 30.82
CA LEU A 13 -7.59 12.12 29.71
C LEU A 13 -9.12 12.11 29.49
N MET A 14 -9.91 12.48 30.50
CA MET A 14 -11.39 12.56 30.43
C MET A 14 -11.91 13.95 30.03
N ASN A 15 -11.02 14.87 29.62
CA ASN A 15 -11.44 16.14 29.05
C ASN A 15 -12.16 15.88 27.70
N TRP A 16 -13.29 16.55 27.48
CA TRP A 16 -14.13 16.39 26.27
C TRP A 16 -13.37 16.62 24.96
N GLU A 17 -12.41 17.53 24.94
CA GLU A 17 -11.51 17.74 23.80
C GLU A 17 -10.62 16.52 23.53
N THR A 18 -10.04 15.93 24.56
CA THR A 18 -9.21 14.71 24.44
C THR A 18 -10.03 13.52 23.96
N VAL A 19 -11.26 13.38 24.44
CA VAL A 19 -12.19 12.32 23.97
C VAL A 19 -12.55 12.53 22.51
N ARG A 20 -12.84 13.76 22.09
CA ARG A 20 -13.14 14.09 20.68
C ARG A 20 -11.95 13.77 19.77
N VAL A 21 -10.76 14.22 20.12
CA VAL A 21 -9.51 13.93 19.38
C VAL A 21 -9.28 12.42 19.30
N ALA A 22 -9.52 11.68 20.38
CA ALA A 22 -9.38 10.23 20.39
C ALA A 22 -10.42 9.53 19.49
N VAL A 23 -11.67 10.01 19.48
CA VAL A 23 -12.73 9.47 18.61
C VAL A 23 -12.41 9.77 17.15
N ASP A 24 -11.98 10.98 16.83
CA ASP A 24 -11.63 11.35 15.45
C ASP A 24 -10.40 10.55 14.98
N PHE A 25 -9.38 10.40 15.82
CA PHE A 25 -8.23 9.53 15.54
C PHE A 25 -8.63 8.06 15.35
N GLY A 26 -9.54 7.54 16.18
CA GLY A 26 -10.03 6.17 16.04
C GLY A 26 -10.89 5.93 14.79
N LYS A 27 -11.54 6.98 14.26
CA LYS A 27 -12.26 6.91 12.99
C LYS A 27 -11.29 6.90 11.79
N GLU A 28 -10.22 7.66 11.87
CA GLU A 28 -9.21 7.78 10.80
C GLU A 28 -8.26 6.57 10.77
N HIS A 29 -7.86 6.05 11.95
CA HIS A 29 -6.76 5.09 12.07
C HIS A 29 -7.20 3.76 12.69
N GLY A 30 -8.49 3.62 13.02
CA GLY A 30 -9.07 2.41 13.59
C GLY A 30 -8.90 2.27 15.11
N LEU A 31 -9.70 1.38 15.70
CA LEU A 31 -9.74 1.17 17.16
C LEU A 31 -8.45 0.59 17.73
N LYS A 32 -7.72 -0.21 16.94
CA LYS A 32 -6.43 -0.81 17.35
C LYS A 32 -5.38 0.30 17.57
N ALA A 33 -5.26 1.24 16.63
CA ALA A 33 -4.36 2.39 16.73
C ALA A 33 -4.73 3.32 17.90
N LEU A 34 -6.03 3.53 18.12
CA LEU A 34 -6.51 4.30 19.28
C LEU A 34 -6.13 3.63 20.61
N PHE A 35 -6.26 2.31 20.70
CA PHE A 35 -5.87 1.55 21.90
C PHE A 35 -4.38 1.69 22.19
N LEU A 36 -3.53 1.56 21.17
CA LEU A 36 -2.08 1.71 21.30
C LEU A 36 -1.72 3.11 21.78
N LYS A 37 -2.25 4.17 21.15
CA LYS A 37 -2.05 5.56 21.54
C LYS A 37 -2.46 5.81 22.99
N SER A 38 -3.55 5.21 23.43
CA SER A 38 -4.02 5.31 24.82
C SER A 38 -3.10 4.58 25.78
N LYS A 39 -2.58 3.40 25.42
CA LYS A 39 -1.63 2.61 26.21
C LYS A 39 -0.31 3.39 26.41
N HIS A 40 0.27 3.93 25.33
CA HIS A 40 1.51 4.71 25.39
C HIS A 40 1.35 5.98 26.25
N LYS A 41 0.25 6.71 26.09
CA LYS A 41 -0.03 7.91 26.92
C LYS A 41 -0.17 7.58 28.41
N LEU A 42 -0.75 6.43 28.76
CA LEU A 42 -0.86 5.94 30.14
C LEU A 42 0.49 5.52 30.72
N GLN A 43 1.40 5.00 29.90
CA GLN A 43 2.74 4.58 30.32
C GLN A 43 3.73 5.75 30.45
N GLY A 44 3.35 6.95 30.00
CA GLY A 44 4.21 8.14 30.07
C GLY A 44 5.32 8.14 29.04
N LEU A 45 5.21 7.33 28.00
CA LEU A 45 6.05 7.34 26.82
C LEU A 45 5.56 8.50 25.94
N ASP A 46 6.04 9.70 26.18
CA ASP A 46 5.75 10.84 25.32
C ASP A 46 6.58 10.70 24.03
N ASN A 47 5.87 10.58 22.92
CA ASN A 47 6.28 10.81 21.52
C ASN A 47 7.15 9.80 20.78
N ASP A 48 7.68 8.74 21.34
CA ASP A 48 8.29 7.67 20.52
C ASP A 48 7.30 6.51 20.37
N TYR A 49 6.49 6.59 19.30
CA TYR A 49 5.83 5.39 18.80
C TYR A 49 6.94 4.46 18.29
N ASP A 50 7.03 3.26 18.87
CA ASP A 50 7.67 2.16 18.16
C ASP A 50 6.81 1.86 16.94
N TYR A 51 7.25 2.36 15.78
CA TYR A 51 6.54 2.21 14.52
C TYR A 51 6.30 0.73 14.20
N GLY A 52 7.26 -0.15 14.52
CA GLY A 52 7.11 -1.58 14.34
C GLY A 52 5.95 -2.16 15.16
N GLU A 53 5.80 -1.77 16.44
CA GLU A 53 4.66 -2.20 17.27
C GLU A 53 3.35 -1.65 16.69
N TRP A 54 3.34 -0.40 16.23
CA TRP A 54 2.17 0.21 15.59
C TRP A 54 1.78 -0.53 14.31
N TYR A 55 2.74 -0.79 13.42
CA TYR A 55 2.53 -1.50 12.17
C TYR A 55 1.97 -2.90 12.39
N GLU A 56 2.56 -3.68 13.31
CA GLU A 56 2.09 -5.03 13.64
C GLU A 56 0.65 -5.04 14.20
N LEU A 57 0.23 -3.98 14.90
CA LEU A 57 -1.11 -3.89 15.46
C LEU A 57 -2.15 -3.32 14.48
N THR A 58 -1.72 -2.58 13.46
CA THR A 58 -2.64 -1.92 12.51
C THR A 58 -2.75 -2.64 11.18
N ARG A 59 -1.74 -3.44 10.79
CA ARG A 59 -1.84 -4.24 9.56
C ARG A 59 -3.01 -5.23 9.65
N PRO A 60 -3.68 -5.51 8.52
CA PRO A 60 -4.77 -6.47 8.51
C PRO A 60 -4.32 -7.87 8.95
N SER A 61 -5.13 -8.54 9.75
CA SER A 61 -4.96 -9.95 10.07
C SER A 61 -5.23 -10.82 8.83
N LYS A 62 -4.85 -12.09 8.88
CA LYS A 62 -5.13 -13.04 7.79
C LYS A 62 -6.63 -13.19 7.55
N GLU A 63 -7.41 -13.20 8.62
CA GLU A 63 -8.86 -13.29 8.58
C GLU A 63 -9.47 -12.05 7.90
N GLU A 64 -8.99 -10.86 8.24
CA GLU A 64 -9.42 -9.60 7.59
C GLU A 64 -9.05 -9.59 6.10
N LEU A 65 -7.86 -10.05 5.71
CA LEU A 65 -7.46 -10.16 4.30
C LEU A 65 -8.34 -11.16 3.51
N GLU A 66 -8.76 -12.28 4.11
CA GLU A 66 -9.67 -13.21 3.46
C GLU A 66 -11.09 -12.63 3.34
N GLU A 67 -11.56 -11.86 4.33
CA GLU A 67 -12.83 -11.14 4.26
C GLU A 67 -12.81 -10.09 3.15
N GLN A 68 -11.72 -9.34 3.00
CA GLN A 68 -11.54 -8.36 1.93
C GLN A 68 -11.72 -8.98 0.54
N LYS A 69 -11.18 -10.18 0.30
CA LYS A 69 -11.31 -10.88 -0.99
C LYS A 69 -12.75 -11.20 -1.38
N SER A 70 -13.63 -11.33 -0.40
CA SER A 70 -15.06 -11.61 -0.59
C SER A 70 -15.94 -10.37 -0.49
N THR A 71 -15.37 -9.22 -0.20
CA THR A 71 -16.09 -7.96 -0.06
C THR A 71 -16.45 -7.39 -1.43
N HIS A 72 -17.71 -6.98 -1.60
CA HIS A 72 -18.21 -6.29 -2.78
C HIS A 72 -18.50 -4.82 -2.49
N PHE A 73 -18.08 -3.98 -3.40
CA PHE A 73 -18.33 -2.54 -3.34
C PHE A 73 -19.45 -2.14 -4.32
N SER A 74 -20.12 -1.03 -4.04
CA SER A 74 -21.13 -0.49 -4.95
C SER A 74 -20.53 0.03 -6.25
N TYR A 75 -19.27 0.46 -6.21
CA TYR A 75 -18.44 0.78 -7.37
C TYR A 75 -17.11 0.03 -7.26
N GLU A 76 -16.81 -0.76 -8.27
CA GLU A 76 -15.60 -1.60 -8.33
C GLU A 76 -14.72 -1.15 -9.52
N PRO A 77 -13.97 -0.04 -9.37
CA PRO A 77 -13.13 0.50 -10.45
C PRO A 77 -12.01 -0.48 -10.80
N ARG A 78 -11.63 -0.49 -12.08
CA ARG A 78 -10.44 -1.20 -12.53
C ARG A 78 -9.20 -0.31 -12.36
N PHE A 79 -8.17 -0.85 -11.72
CA PHE A 79 -6.88 -0.19 -11.61
C PHE A 79 -5.91 -0.66 -12.69
N SER A 80 -5.24 0.28 -13.37
CA SER A 80 -4.07 -0.01 -14.20
C SER A 80 -2.81 0.38 -13.45
N ILE A 81 -2.02 -0.61 -13.05
CA ILE A 81 -0.75 -0.40 -12.35
C ILE A 81 0.32 -0.24 -13.42
N VAL A 82 0.87 0.97 -13.52
CA VAL A 82 1.80 1.41 -14.55
C VAL A 82 3.21 1.41 -13.98
N ILE A 83 4.09 0.60 -14.57
CA ILE A 83 5.44 0.34 -14.06
C ILE A 83 6.47 0.59 -15.18
N PRO A 84 7.28 1.66 -15.10
CA PRO A 84 8.46 1.82 -15.94
C PRO A 84 9.59 0.93 -15.41
N ALA A 85 10.18 0.07 -16.23
CA ALA A 85 11.31 -0.78 -15.85
C ALA A 85 12.56 -0.46 -16.66
N TYR A 86 13.71 -0.56 -16.01
CA TYR A 86 15.03 -0.49 -16.67
C TYR A 86 16.09 -1.18 -15.82
N LYS A 87 16.67 -2.27 -16.36
CA LYS A 87 17.73 -3.05 -15.69
C LYS A 87 17.39 -3.47 -14.25
N THR A 88 16.12 -3.71 -14.01
CA THR A 88 15.62 -4.12 -12.70
C THR A 88 16.20 -5.49 -12.34
N PRO A 89 16.80 -5.66 -11.15
CA PRO A 89 17.16 -6.97 -10.65
C PRO A 89 15.94 -7.90 -10.61
N GLU A 90 16.09 -9.12 -11.16
CA GLU A 90 14.96 -10.07 -11.27
C GLU A 90 14.25 -10.33 -9.93
N ARG A 91 15.02 -10.31 -8.82
CA ARG A 91 14.45 -10.51 -7.48
C ARG A 91 13.41 -9.43 -7.18
N TYR A 92 13.77 -8.16 -7.31
CA TYR A 92 12.87 -7.05 -6.97
C TYR A 92 11.66 -6.99 -7.89
N LEU A 93 11.87 -7.20 -9.19
CA LEU A 93 10.75 -7.26 -10.12
C LEU A 93 9.77 -8.39 -9.77
N ARG A 94 10.27 -9.57 -9.36
CA ARG A 94 9.42 -10.67 -8.91
C ARG A 94 8.67 -10.31 -7.63
N GLU A 95 9.34 -9.73 -6.64
CA GLU A 95 8.74 -9.30 -5.39
C GLU A 95 7.62 -8.28 -5.66
N MET A 96 7.87 -7.29 -6.52
CA MET A 96 6.87 -6.31 -6.95
C MET A 96 5.65 -6.99 -7.61
N LEU A 97 5.86 -7.77 -8.66
CA LEU A 97 4.77 -8.40 -9.39
C LEU A 97 3.98 -9.40 -8.52
N THR A 98 4.66 -10.11 -7.61
CA THR A 98 4.01 -11.00 -6.65
C THR A 98 3.13 -10.21 -5.66
N SER A 99 3.62 -9.08 -5.15
CA SER A 99 2.83 -8.24 -4.23
C SER A 99 1.53 -7.73 -4.88
N ILE A 100 1.55 -7.53 -6.20
CA ILE A 100 0.33 -7.19 -6.95
C ILE A 100 -0.60 -8.40 -7.11
N GLN A 101 -0.07 -9.59 -7.37
CA GLN A 101 -0.90 -10.82 -7.43
C GLN A 101 -1.59 -11.12 -6.09
N GLU A 102 -0.95 -10.75 -4.98
CA GLU A 102 -1.44 -10.98 -3.62
C GLU A 102 -2.46 -9.94 -3.15
N GLN A 103 -2.78 -8.93 -3.98
CA GLN A 103 -3.80 -7.93 -3.64
C GLN A 103 -5.15 -8.59 -3.35
N THR A 104 -5.80 -8.15 -2.26
CA THR A 104 -7.13 -8.65 -1.87
C THR A 104 -8.24 -8.15 -2.80
N TYR A 105 -8.05 -6.99 -3.41
CA TYR A 105 -8.94 -6.51 -4.47
C TYR A 105 -8.44 -7.00 -5.84
N GLY A 106 -9.31 -7.68 -6.59
CA GLY A 106 -8.91 -8.42 -7.78
C GLY A 106 -9.09 -7.70 -9.13
N ASN A 107 -9.79 -6.54 -9.18
CA ASN A 107 -10.07 -5.84 -10.44
C ASN A 107 -8.95 -4.86 -10.82
N TRP A 108 -7.83 -5.42 -11.26
CA TRP A 108 -6.65 -4.68 -11.68
C TRP A 108 -6.00 -5.31 -12.92
N GLU A 109 -5.13 -4.55 -13.53
CA GLU A 109 -4.18 -4.98 -14.55
C GLU A 109 -2.81 -4.34 -14.28
N VAL A 110 -1.75 -4.98 -14.78
CA VAL A 110 -0.38 -4.47 -14.73
C VAL A 110 0.09 -4.13 -16.13
N CYS A 111 0.67 -2.95 -16.30
CA CYS A 111 1.24 -2.47 -17.55
C CYS A 111 2.71 -2.12 -17.34
N VAL A 112 3.63 -2.97 -17.79
CA VAL A 112 5.08 -2.77 -17.63
C VAL A 112 5.70 -2.37 -18.97
N ALA A 113 6.44 -1.27 -19.00
CA ALA A 113 7.28 -0.92 -20.14
C ALA A 113 8.75 -1.03 -19.76
N ASP A 114 9.44 -1.99 -20.36
CA ASP A 114 10.85 -2.28 -20.10
C ASP A 114 11.76 -1.63 -21.14
N GLY A 115 12.56 -0.65 -20.68
CA GLY A 115 13.61 -0.01 -21.48
C GLY A 115 14.95 -0.73 -21.49
N SER A 116 15.04 -1.93 -20.91
CA SER A 116 16.26 -2.72 -20.88
C SER A 116 16.63 -3.25 -22.28
N PRO A 117 17.91 -3.54 -22.53
CA PRO A 117 18.31 -4.29 -23.72
C PRO A 117 17.59 -5.64 -23.79
N ARG A 118 17.24 -6.06 -25.00
CA ARG A 118 16.55 -7.34 -25.21
C ARG A 118 17.39 -8.52 -24.73
N GLY A 119 16.72 -9.53 -24.18
CA GLY A 119 17.34 -10.77 -23.69
C GLY A 119 17.88 -10.67 -22.26
N GLU A 120 17.70 -9.56 -21.57
CA GLU A 120 17.99 -9.44 -20.14
C GLU A 120 16.92 -10.12 -19.28
N GLY A 121 17.23 -10.29 -17.96
CA GLY A 121 16.39 -11.04 -17.03
C GLY A 121 14.99 -10.47 -16.84
N VAL A 122 14.80 -9.15 -17.02
CA VAL A 122 13.52 -8.47 -16.93
C VAL A 122 12.50 -9.08 -17.89
N GLU A 123 12.83 -9.21 -19.18
CA GLU A 123 11.94 -9.79 -20.19
C GLU A 123 11.49 -11.21 -19.82
N ARG A 124 12.41 -12.02 -19.27
CA ARG A 124 12.09 -13.40 -18.84
C ARG A 124 11.07 -13.44 -17.70
N VAL A 125 11.21 -12.54 -16.72
CA VAL A 125 10.27 -12.43 -15.60
C VAL A 125 8.91 -11.99 -16.11
N LEU A 126 8.83 -10.92 -16.89
CA LEU A 126 7.58 -10.37 -17.43
C LEU A 126 6.84 -11.41 -18.26
N LYS A 127 7.55 -12.12 -19.14
CA LYS A 127 6.97 -13.17 -19.97
C LYS A 127 6.34 -14.28 -19.15
N ARG A 128 6.98 -14.68 -18.04
CA ARG A 128 6.46 -15.71 -17.15
C ARG A 128 5.14 -15.26 -16.51
N PHE A 129 5.12 -14.06 -15.90
CA PHE A 129 3.92 -13.54 -15.26
C PHE A 129 2.77 -13.39 -16.26
N ALA A 130 3.01 -12.87 -17.47
CA ALA A 130 2.00 -12.72 -18.51
C ALA A 130 1.50 -14.08 -19.09
N GLN A 131 2.26 -15.17 -18.96
CA GLN A 131 1.81 -16.50 -19.30
C GLN A 131 0.94 -17.16 -18.23
N GLU A 132 1.16 -16.81 -16.97
CA GLU A 132 0.45 -17.35 -15.82
C GLU A 132 -0.86 -16.58 -15.53
N ASP A 133 -0.91 -15.26 -15.86
CA ASP A 133 -2.04 -14.38 -15.58
C ASP A 133 -2.16 -13.30 -16.68
N ASP A 134 -3.27 -13.26 -17.39
CA ASP A 134 -3.54 -12.36 -18.52
C ASP A 134 -3.71 -10.88 -18.12
N ARG A 135 -3.82 -10.59 -16.84
CA ARG A 135 -3.82 -9.22 -16.30
C ARG A 135 -2.46 -8.57 -16.39
N PHE A 136 -1.37 -9.33 -16.59
CA PHE A 136 -0.03 -8.78 -16.78
C PHE A 136 0.25 -8.51 -18.26
N LYS A 137 0.35 -7.25 -18.61
CA LYS A 137 0.71 -6.74 -19.93
C LYS A 137 2.11 -6.13 -19.89
N TYR A 138 2.88 -6.31 -20.94
CA TYR A 138 4.20 -5.67 -21.02
C TYR A 138 4.61 -5.34 -22.44
N VAL A 139 5.51 -4.38 -22.57
CA VAL A 139 6.19 -4.04 -23.82
C VAL A 139 7.68 -3.92 -23.58
N ILE A 140 8.48 -4.51 -24.49
CA ILE A 140 9.94 -4.37 -24.49
C ILE A 140 10.30 -3.28 -25.50
N LEU A 141 10.77 -2.14 -25.01
CA LEU A 141 11.08 -0.98 -25.83
C LEU A 141 12.40 -1.15 -26.63
N GLY A 142 13.34 -1.94 -26.08
CA GLY A 142 14.66 -2.16 -26.67
C GLY A 142 15.64 -0.98 -26.49
N GLU A 143 15.17 0.13 -25.95
CA GLU A 143 15.93 1.31 -25.57
C GLU A 143 15.34 1.99 -24.35
N ASN A 144 16.17 2.60 -23.54
CA ASN A 144 15.68 3.36 -22.39
C ASN A 144 15.24 4.78 -22.79
N LYS A 145 13.96 5.07 -22.71
CA LYS A 145 13.38 6.40 -22.98
C LYS A 145 13.32 7.29 -21.73
N GLY A 146 13.98 6.87 -20.64
CA GLY A 146 13.90 7.51 -19.34
C GLY A 146 12.59 7.21 -18.62
N ILE A 147 12.47 7.65 -17.35
CA ILE A 147 11.29 7.39 -16.52
C ILE A 147 10.01 7.83 -17.25
N ALA A 148 9.92 9.08 -17.67
CA ALA A 148 8.72 9.61 -18.33
C ALA A 148 8.35 8.86 -19.62
N GLY A 149 9.35 8.54 -20.48
CA GLY A 149 9.10 7.83 -21.74
C GLY A 149 8.67 6.38 -21.53
N ASN A 150 9.28 5.68 -20.58
CA ASN A 150 8.88 4.31 -20.21
C ASN A 150 7.50 4.32 -19.54
N THR A 151 7.21 5.26 -18.64
CA THR A 151 5.89 5.40 -18.01
C THR A 151 4.81 5.65 -19.07
N ASN A 152 5.02 6.57 -20.01
CA ASN A 152 4.07 6.82 -21.09
C ASN A 152 3.80 5.57 -21.93
N ALA A 153 4.84 4.81 -22.26
CA ALA A 153 4.67 3.56 -23.00
C ALA A 153 3.88 2.49 -22.22
N ALA A 154 4.03 2.45 -20.90
CA ALA A 154 3.22 1.58 -20.04
C ALA A 154 1.77 2.08 -19.96
N MET A 155 1.54 3.39 -19.86
CA MET A 155 0.21 4.00 -19.86
C MET A 155 -0.59 3.74 -21.15
N GLU A 156 0.07 3.61 -22.31
CA GLU A 156 -0.58 3.27 -23.58
C GLU A 156 -1.31 1.90 -23.55
N MET A 157 -0.92 1.02 -22.63
CA MET A 157 -1.55 -0.30 -22.45
C MET A 157 -2.69 -0.29 -21.41
N ALA A 158 -2.79 0.79 -20.63
CA ALA A 158 -3.73 0.90 -19.54
C ALA A 158 -5.17 1.05 -20.05
N SER A 159 -6.10 0.36 -19.40
CA SER A 159 -7.53 0.39 -19.73
C SER A 159 -8.44 0.52 -18.49
N GLY A 160 -7.87 0.72 -17.32
CA GLY A 160 -8.59 0.88 -16.06
C GLY A 160 -9.15 2.29 -15.85
N ASP A 161 -10.03 2.40 -14.88
CA ASP A 161 -10.66 3.67 -14.48
C ASP A 161 -9.69 4.58 -13.72
N TYR A 162 -8.74 3.97 -12.99
CA TYR A 162 -7.69 4.64 -12.23
C TYR A 162 -6.30 4.13 -12.62
N ILE A 163 -5.34 5.05 -12.63
CA ILE A 163 -3.92 4.73 -12.84
C ILE A 163 -3.21 4.69 -11.49
N VAL A 164 -2.50 3.61 -11.23
CA VAL A 164 -1.56 3.50 -10.11
C VAL A 164 -0.15 3.61 -10.66
N LEU A 165 0.59 4.61 -10.23
CA LEU A 165 2.01 4.75 -10.56
C LEU A 165 2.82 4.00 -9.50
N ALA A 166 3.68 3.09 -9.93
CA ALA A 166 4.50 2.29 -9.06
C ALA A 166 5.91 2.09 -9.64
N ASP A 167 6.92 2.07 -8.79
CA ASP A 167 8.28 1.80 -9.19
C ASP A 167 8.54 0.28 -9.28
N HIS A 168 9.47 -0.10 -10.14
CA HIS A 168 9.72 -1.51 -10.50
C HIS A 168 10.41 -2.35 -9.41
N ASP A 169 10.82 -1.74 -8.31
CA ASP A 169 11.55 -2.34 -7.19
C ASP A 169 10.86 -2.12 -5.83
N ASP A 170 9.66 -1.52 -5.84
CA ASP A 170 8.80 -1.39 -4.68
C ASP A 170 7.85 -2.58 -4.51
N THR A 171 7.11 -2.63 -3.40
CA THR A 171 6.07 -3.62 -3.14
C THR A 171 4.82 -2.94 -2.57
N LEU A 172 3.67 -3.53 -2.84
CA LEU A 172 2.39 -3.08 -2.28
C LEU A 172 1.98 -3.97 -1.10
N THR A 173 1.39 -3.39 -0.06
CA THR A 173 0.73 -4.20 0.99
C THR A 173 -0.47 -4.93 0.39
N PRO A 174 -0.85 -6.12 0.90
CA PRO A 174 -1.91 -6.93 0.31
C PRO A 174 -3.28 -6.24 0.21
N ASP A 175 -3.52 -5.26 1.04
CA ASP A 175 -4.77 -4.48 1.13
C ASP A 175 -4.71 -3.10 0.46
N ALA A 176 -3.62 -2.77 -0.24
CA ALA A 176 -3.42 -1.43 -0.81
C ALA A 176 -4.55 -1.03 -1.78
N LEU A 177 -4.86 -1.87 -2.76
CA LEU A 177 -5.93 -1.57 -3.71
C LEU A 177 -7.32 -1.64 -3.07
N PHE A 178 -7.53 -2.53 -2.10
CA PHE A 178 -8.78 -2.59 -1.33
C PHE A 178 -9.04 -1.27 -0.60
N SER A 179 -8.03 -0.73 0.05
CA SER A 179 -8.11 0.56 0.76
C SER A 179 -8.40 1.72 -0.20
N CYS A 180 -7.81 1.70 -1.41
CA CYS A 180 -8.13 2.68 -2.46
C CYS A 180 -9.61 2.59 -2.88
N VAL A 181 -10.12 1.38 -3.14
CA VAL A 181 -11.54 1.19 -3.51
C VAL A 181 -12.47 1.65 -2.40
N GLN A 182 -12.12 1.36 -1.15
CA GLN A 182 -12.89 1.80 0.02
C GLN A 182 -12.97 3.33 0.08
N ALA A 183 -11.83 4.02 -0.12
CA ALA A 183 -11.78 5.48 -0.15
C ALA A 183 -12.61 6.08 -1.30
N ILE A 184 -12.51 5.52 -2.52
CA ILE A 184 -13.29 5.95 -3.68
C ILE A 184 -14.80 5.77 -3.44
N ASN A 185 -15.23 4.69 -2.78
CA ASN A 185 -16.64 4.48 -2.46
C ASN A 185 -17.15 5.40 -1.34
N GLN A 186 -16.26 5.91 -0.48
CA GLN A 186 -16.60 6.90 0.55
C GLN A 186 -16.70 8.32 -0.02
N ASP A 187 -15.88 8.63 -1.01
CA ASP A 187 -15.86 9.92 -1.71
C ASP A 187 -15.90 9.69 -3.23
N PRO A 188 -17.09 9.68 -3.83
CA PRO A 188 -17.27 9.47 -5.27
C PRO A 188 -16.64 10.55 -6.16
N ASP A 189 -16.30 11.71 -5.62
CA ASP A 189 -15.63 12.81 -6.33
C ASP A 189 -14.10 12.71 -6.21
N CYS A 190 -13.59 11.62 -5.62
CA CYS A 190 -12.15 11.38 -5.44
C CYS A 190 -11.46 11.13 -6.79
N GLU A 191 -10.61 12.04 -7.22
CA GLU A 191 -9.83 11.95 -8.48
C GLU A 191 -8.37 11.52 -8.23
N VAL A 192 -7.81 11.80 -7.06
CA VAL A 192 -6.41 11.52 -6.71
C VAL A 192 -6.33 10.92 -5.31
N LEU A 193 -5.60 9.82 -5.20
CA LEU A 193 -5.27 9.14 -3.96
C LEU A 193 -3.74 9.09 -3.80
N TYR A 194 -3.27 9.24 -2.60
CA TYR A 194 -1.87 8.94 -2.25
C TYR A 194 -1.83 8.19 -0.91
N SER A 195 -0.83 7.36 -0.74
CA SER A 195 -0.61 6.58 0.48
C SER A 195 0.68 7.01 1.17
N ASP A 196 0.78 6.68 2.44
CA ASP A 196 2.07 6.66 3.12
C ASP A 196 2.95 5.55 2.53
N GLU A 197 4.27 5.70 2.68
CA GLU A 197 5.26 4.73 2.23
C GLU A 197 6.25 4.41 3.35
N ASP A 198 6.73 3.17 3.37
CA ASP A 198 7.80 2.71 4.24
C ASP A 198 9.02 2.32 3.42
N LYS A 199 10.18 2.33 4.06
CA LYS A 199 11.41 1.82 3.45
C LYS A 199 11.68 0.40 3.91
N LEU A 200 12.04 -0.47 2.96
CA LEU A 200 12.50 -1.80 3.24
C LEU A 200 14.03 -1.86 3.14
N ASP A 201 14.67 -2.64 4.01
CA ASP A 201 16.07 -2.99 3.84
C ASP A 201 16.24 -4.07 2.75
N MET A 202 17.50 -4.45 2.48
CA MET A 202 17.84 -5.47 1.47
C MET A 202 17.30 -6.87 1.80
N ASP A 203 16.90 -7.11 3.05
CA ASP A 203 16.33 -8.37 3.53
C ASP A 203 14.79 -8.30 3.59
N GLY A 204 14.19 -7.17 3.19
CA GLY A 204 12.74 -6.94 3.18
C GLY A 204 12.18 -6.59 4.56
N GLN A 205 13.04 -6.16 5.50
CA GLN A 205 12.60 -5.67 6.81
C GLN A 205 12.30 -4.18 6.70
N ALA A 206 11.16 -3.76 7.24
CA ALA A 206 10.84 -2.34 7.28
C ALA A 206 11.87 -1.57 8.12
N LEU A 207 12.35 -0.45 7.55
CA LEU A 207 13.27 0.47 8.22
C LEU A 207 12.45 1.61 8.84
N PHE A 208 12.55 1.74 10.14
CA PHE A 208 11.83 2.75 10.92
C PHE A 208 12.79 3.81 11.47
#